data_80381e7d5a416139b63e7b5a6b1f4a6c
#
_entry.id   80381e7d5a416139b63e7b5a6b1f4a6c
#
_cell.length_a   1.000
_cell.length_b   1.000
_cell.length_c   1.000
_cell.angle_alpha   90.00
_cell.angle_beta   90.00
_cell.angle_gamma   90.00
#
_symmetry.space_group_name_H-M   'P 1'
#
loop_
_entity.id
_entity.type
_entity.pdbx_description
1 polymer ?
#
loop_
_entity_poly.entity_id
_entity_poly.type
_entity_poly.pdbx_seq_one_letter_code
_entity_poly.pdbx_strand_id
1 'polypeptide(L)'
;MNLVGKCPPGSAALDAAADRGFDSVELHLRPSDLDDVAATAATLEQSPVSARSVHTFHARPDDPEPFRLSDALAQRLDAYLVVHSQYAQHTHTALLDSYDFAAPCGYENNPGASQFSLANLLLDRGHDLVLDTAHLFMSEPAYLESLTTLLWDYGDQIPVVHFTDSTVLEDGLAFGDGDIPLERTADVLDAHFDGAVVLEVMPDDQADARRRVLEWLD
;
A
#
# COMPACT_ATOMS: atom_id res chain seq x y z
N MET A 1 -10.16 -6.76 -9.36
CA MET A 1 -9.37 -6.49 -8.13
C MET A 1 -8.37 -7.63 -7.93
N ASN A 2 -7.09 -7.35 -7.58
CA ASN A 2 -6.05 -8.34 -7.34
C ASN A 2 -5.62 -8.30 -5.86
N LEU A 3 -5.78 -9.41 -5.12
CA LEU A 3 -5.40 -9.50 -3.71
C LEU A 3 -3.90 -9.76 -3.55
N VAL A 4 -3.24 -8.92 -2.79
CA VAL A 4 -1.79 -8.90 -2.57
C VAL A 4 -1.49 -9.09 -1.09
N GLY A 5 -0.53 -9.97 -0.76
CA GLY A 5 -0.05 -10.12 0.62
C GLY A 5 0.96 -9.01 0.98
N LYS A 6 1.28 -8.84 2.27
CA LYS A 6 2.34 -7.92 2.72
C LYS A 6 3.36 -8.68 3.55
N CYS A 7 4.64 -8.62 3.19
CA CYS A 7 5.69 -9.34 3.92
C CYS A 7 7.08 -8.70 3.70
N PRO A 8 8.07 -8.98 4.56
CA PRO A 8 9.46 -8.61 4.29
C PRO A 8 10.06 -9.46 3.14
N PRO A 9 11.14 -8.98 2.47
CA PRO A 9 11.71 -9.63 1.28
C PRO A 9 12.57 -10.87 1.57
N GLY A 10 12.36 -11.55 2.70
CA GLY A 10 13.09 -12.77 3.05
C GLY A 10 12.44 -14.04 2.49
N SER A 11 13.22 -15.01 2.02
CA SER A 11 12.70 -16.25 1.39
C SER A 11 11.62 -16.95 2.22
N ALA A 12 11.82 -17.12 3.52
CA ALA A 12 10.85 -17.77 4.39
C ALA A 12 9.51 -17.00 4.48
N ALA A 13 9.54 -15.65 4.41
CA ALA A 13 8.34 -14.82 4.43
C ALA A 13 7.60 -14.90 3.09
N LEU A 14 8.33 -14.97 1.99
CA LEU A 14 7.80 -15.10 0.63
C LEU A 14 7.16 -16.49 0.42
N ASP A 15 7.83 -17.55 0.87
CA ASP A 15 7.27 -18.91 0.86
C ASP A 15 5.98 -18.98 1.70
N ALA A 16 5.99 -18.38 2.89
CA ALA A 16 4.80 -18.31 3.73
C ALA A 16 3.66 -17.47 3.10
N ALA A 17 3.96 -16.45 2.32
CA ALA A 17 2.94 -15.72 1.56
C ALA A 17 2.31 -16.59 0.46
N ALA A 18 3.14 -17.37 -0.26
CA ALA A 18 2.64 -18.34 -1.24
C ALA A 18 1.76 -19.41 -0.58
N ASP A 19 2.17 -19.95 0.58
CA ASP A 19 1.39 -20.94 1.34
C ASP A 19 0.02 -20.41 1.80
N ARG A 20 -0.10 -19.06 2.00
CA ARG A 20 -1.39 -18.37 2.27
C ARG A 20 -2.21 -18.15 1.00
N GLY A 21 -1.70 -18.51 -0.17
CA GLY A 21 -2.39 -18.43 -1.45
C GLY A 21 -2.24 -17.08 -2.18
N PHE A 22 -1.20 -16.31 -1.88
CA PHE A 22 -0.88 -15.11 -2.65
C PHE A 22 0.04 -15.43 -3.83
N ASP A 23 -0.25 -14.85 -4.99
CA ASP A 23 0.62 -14.90 -6.18
C ASP A 23 1.56 -13.69 -6.23
N SER A 24 1.22 -12.62 -5.49
CA SER A 24 2.00 -11.40 -5.40
C SER A 24 1.97 -10.78 -4.01
N VAL A 25 3.02 -10.00 -3.70
CA VAL A 25 3.19 -9.36 -2.40
C VAL A 25 3.60 -7.89 -2.54
N GLU A 26 3.25 -7.08 -1.55
CA GLU A 26 3.94 -5.84 -1.24
C GLU A 26 5.10 -6.14 -0.30
N LEU A 27 6.27 -5.61 -0.62
CA LEU A 27 7.46 -5.75 0.20
C LEU A 27 7.51 -4.64 1.26
N HIS A 28 7.40 -5.02 2.53
CA HIS A 28 7.64 -4.12 3.64
C HIS A 28 9.14 -4.07 3.97
N LEU A 29 9.81 -2.98 3.56
CA LEU A 29 11.25 -2.85 3.71
C LEU A 29 11.70 -2.46 5.11
N ARG A 30 12.89 -2.92 5.46
CA ARG A 30 13.73 -2.43 6.57
C ARG A 30 15.01 -1.86 6.00
N PRO A 31 15.75 -1.00 6.74
CA PRO A 31 17.02 -0.48 6.27
C PRO A 31 18.00 -1.55 5.77
N SER A 32 18.12 -2.66 6.50
CA SER A 32 19.00 -3.79 6.15
C SER A 32 18.65 -4.49 4.84
N ASP A 33 17.41 -4.39 4.37
CA ASP A 33 16.98 -5.01 3.12
C ASP A 33 17.54 -4.26 1.89
N LEU A 34 18.02 -3.04 2.10
CA LEU A 34 18.66 -2.20 1.10
C LEU A 34 20.19 -2.20 1.14
N ASP A 35 20.83 -2.90 2.10
CA ASP A 35 22.29 -3.02 2.17
C ASP A 35 22.88 -3.67 0.92
N ASP A 36 22.12 -4.58 0.29
CA ASP A 36 22.41 -5.17 -1.02
C ASP A 36 21.12 -5.37 -1.83
N VAL A 37 20.72 -4.34 -2.57
CA VAL A 37 19.55 -4.33 -3.45
C VAL A 37 19.57 -5.49 -4.45
N ALA A 38 20.75 -5.87 -4.95
CA ALA A 38 20.88 -6.95 -5.91
C ALA A 38 20.59 -8.32 -5.27
N ALA A 39 21.05 -8.55 -4.06
CA ALA A 39 20.77 -9.79 -3.32
C ALA A 39 19.28 -9.87 -2.92
N THR A 40 18.69 -8.75 -2.46
CA THR A 40 17.25 -8.68 -2.15
C THR A 40 16.41 -8.99 -3.38
N ALA A 41 16.69 -8.37 -4.52
CA ALA A 41 15.98 -8.65 -5.76
C ALA A 41 16.14 -10.12 -6.20
N ALA A 42 17.35 -10.70 -6.11
CA ALA A 42 17.60 -12.08 -6.47
C ALA A 42 16.80 -13.07 -5.58
N THR A 43 16.51 -12.70 -4.34
CA THR A 43 15.64 -13.50 -3.46
C THR A 43 14.21 -13.54 -3.99
N LEU A 44 13.69 -12.41 -4.47
CA LEU A 44 12.36 -12.33 -5.11
C LEU A 44 12.30 -13.07 -6.45
N GLU A 45 13.33 -12.95 -7.28
CA GLU A 45 13.43 -13.63 -8.59
C GLU A 45 13.38 -15.17 -8.45
N GLN A 46 13.76 -15.70 -7.28
CA GLN A 46 13.73 -17.13 -6.96
C GLN A 46 12.48 -17.57 -6.17
N SER A 47 11.61 -16.61 -5.83
CA SER A 47 10.42 -16.84 -5.01
C SER A 47 9.24 -17.34 -5.86
N PRO A 48 8.30 -18.10 -5.26
CA PRO A 48 7.03 -18.44 -5.91
C PRO A 48 6.07 -17.27 -6.06
N VAL A 49 6.31 -16.15 -5.35
CA VAL A 49 5.48 -14.93 -5.44
C VAL A 49 6.27 -13.81 -6.12
N SER A 50 5.55 -12.92 -6.83
CA SER A 50 6.13 -11.70 -7.42
C SER A 50 5.97 -10.50 -6.50
N ALA A 51 6.86 -9.48 -6.62
CA ALA A 51 6.65 -8.20 -5.97
C ALA A 51 5.66 -7.36 -6.80
N ARG A 52 4.53 -6.97 -6.21
CA ARG A 52 3.58 -6.03 -6.81
C ARG A 52 3.95 -4.60 -6.48
N SER A 53 4.38 -4.36 -5.25
CA SER A 53 4.82 -3.07 -4.76
C SER A 53 5.97 -3.20 -3.77
N VAL A 54 6.71 -2.11 -3.61
CA VAL A 54 7.81 -1.96 -2.65
C VAL A 54 7.48 -0.77 -1.76
N HIS A 55 7.27 -1.03 -0.48
CA HIS A 55 6.87 -0.02 0.50
C HIS A 55 8.10 0.51 1.23
N THR A 56 8.34 1.84 1.15
CA THR A 56 9.45 2.49 1.83
C THR A 56 9.26 2.44 3.36
N PHE A 57 10.37 2.44 4.09
CA PHE A 57 10.34 2.58 5.55
C PHE A 57 10.50 4.05 5.98
N HIS A 58 10.33 4.30 7.29
CA HIS A 58 10.56 5.61 7.88
C HIS A 58 12.03 6.03 7.75
N ALA A 59 12.31 7.04 6.94
CA ALA A 59 13.63 7.64 6.74
C ALA A 59 13.52 9.16 6.88
N ARG A 60 14.64 9.86 6.94
CA ARG A 60 14.61 11.32 6.90
C ARG A 60 14.29 11.77 5.48
N PRO A 61 13.32 12.69 5.28
CA PRO A 61 12.94 13.12 3.93
C PRO A 61 14.05 13.85 3.17
N ASP A 62 15.04 14.42 3.89
CA ASP A 62 16.21 15.09 3.34
C ASP A 62 17.44 14.16 3.15
N ASP A 63 17.28 12.86 3.43
CA ASP A 63 18.26 11.81 3.11
C ASP A 63 17.80 11.04 1.87
N PRO A 64 18.38 11.30 0.68
CA PRO A 64 17.92 10.67 -0.56
C PRO A 64 18.27 9.19 -0.68
N GLU A 65 19.24 8.69 0.07
CA GLU A 65 19.79 7.34 -0.13
C GLU A 65 18.75 6.23 0.06
N PRO A 66 17.96 6.18 1.16
CA PRO A 66 16.93 5.16 1.34
C PRO A 66 15.89 5.16 0.21
N PHE A 67 15.49 6.32 -0.27
CA PHE A 67 14.50 6.46 -1.35
C PHE A 67 15.05 5.98 -2.68
N ARG A 68 16.30 6.34 -3.02
CA ARG A 68 16.97 5.88 -4.26
C ARG A 68 17.20 4.38 -4.29
N LEU A 69 17.55 3.79 -3.14
CA LEU A 69 17.73 2.34 -3.04
C LEU A 69 16.39 1.60 -3.14
N SER A 70 15.32 2.15 -2.53
CA SER A 70 13.97 1.61 -2.68
C SER A 70 13.47 1.70 -4.12
N ASP A 71 13.70 2.84 -4.79
CA ASP A 71 13.39 3.03 -6.21
C ASP A 71 14.17 2.04 -7.10
N ALA A 72 15.47 1.87 -6.86
CA ALA A 72 16.29 0.90 -7.60
C ALA A 72 15.81 -0.55 -7.42
N LEU A 73 15.34 -0.90 -6.22
CA LEU A 73 14.73 -2.21 -5.97
C LEU A 73 13.41 -2.36 -6.72
N ALA A 74 12.53 -1.35 -6.64
CA ALA A 74 11.24 -1.34 -7.33
C ALA A 74 11.40 -1.47 -8.85
N GLN A 75 12.32 -0.70 -9.45
CA GLN A 75 12.66 -0.81 -10.88
C GLN A 75 13.11 -2.21 -11.25
N ARG A 76 14.01 -2.79 -10.46
CA ARG A 76 14.57 -4.11 -10.76
C ARG A 76 13.52 -5.22 -10.70
N LEU A 77 12.50 -5.06 -9.85
CA LEU A 77 11.41 -6.00 -9.66
C LEU A 77 10.20 -5.71 -10.57
N ASP A 78 10.25 -4.65 -11.38
CA ASP A 78 9.10 -4.14 -12.14
C ASP A 78 7.87 -3.91 -11.24
N ALA A 79 8.13 -3.34 -10.06
CA ALA A 79 7.17 -3.14 -9.00
C ALA A 79 6.84 -1.65 -8.79
N TYR A 80 5.68 -1.37 -8.23
CA TYR A 80 5.26 -0.03 -7.87
C TYR A 80 5.94 0.44 -6.56
N LEU A 81 6.42 1.68 -6.50
CA LEU A 81 7.04 2.24 -5.30
C LEU A 81 5.99 2.94 -4.43
N VAL A 82 5.73 2.41 -3.25
CA VAL A 82 4.86 3.03 -2.25
C VAL A 82 5.70 3.92 -1.34
N VAL A 83 5.44 5.21 -1.39
CA VAL A 83 6.07 6.19 -0.50
C VAL A 83 5.22 6.32 0.75
N HIS A 84 5.80 5.91 1.89
CA HIS A 84 5.13 5.80 3.19
C HIS A 84 4.33 7.04 3.59
N SER A 85 3.21 6.85 4.28
CA SER A 85 2.19 7.84 4.66
C SER A 85 2.74 9.11 5.33
N GLN A 86 3.82 9.02 6.11
CA GLN A 86 4.44 10.20 6.74
C GLN A 86 4.90 11.28 5.75
N TYR A 87 5.06 10.95 4.47
CA TYR A 87 5.54 11.88 3.43
C TYR A 87 4.43 12.46 2.56
N ALA A 88 3.19 12.02 2.72
CA ALA A 88 2.03 12.53 1.99
C ALA A 88 1.62 13.95 2.43
N GLN A 89 2.60 14.84 2.59
CA GLN A 89 2.43 16.23 2.96
C GLN A 89 3.13 17.10 1.94
N HIS A 90 2.51 18.19 1.56
CA HIS A 90 3.00 19.10 0.50
C HIS A 90 4.48 19.50 0.64
N THR A 91 5.00 19.66 1.86
CA THR A 91 6.41 19.99 2.09
C THR A 91 7.35 18.84 1.77
N HIS A 92 6.90 17.61 1.95
CA HIS A 92 7.69 16.42 1.67
C HIS A 92 7.57 15.99 0.20
N THR A 93 6.37 16.02 -0.39
CA THR A 93 6.18 15.65 -1.79
C THR A 93 7.06 16.50 -2.71
N ALA A 94 7.10 17.81 -2.50
CA ALA A 94 7.95 18.71 -3.29
C ALA A 94 9.46 18.41 -3.18
N LEU A 95 9.91 17.88 -2.03
CA LEU A 95 11.30 17.43 -1.86
C LEU A 95 11.54 16.09 -2.55
N LEU A 96 10.66 15.12 -2.33
CA LEU A 96 10.79 13.76 -2.87
C LEU A 96 10.67 13.75 -4.39
N ASP A 97 9.83 14.61 -4.98
CA ASP A 97 9.75 14.80 -6.44
C ASP A 97 11.12 15.18 -7.05
N SER A 98 11.96 15.89 -6.28
CA SER A 98 13.31 16.24 -6.74
C SER A 98 14.28 15.05 -6.81
N TYR A 99 13.90 13.88 -6.29
CA TYR A 99 14.70 12.66 -6.37
C TYR A 99 14.52 11.91 -7.70
N ASP A 100 13.52 12.32 -8.49
CA ASP A 100 13.28 11.83 -9.86
C ASP A 100 13.21 10.30 -9.93
N PHE A 101 12.25 9.73 -9.19
CA PHE A 101 12.04 8.29 -9.15
C PHE A 101 11.77 7.73 -10.55
N ALA A 102 12.41 6.63 -10.90
CA ALA A 102 12.26 6.00 -12.20
C ALA A 102 11.20 4.88 -12.17
N ALA A 103 10.95 4.26 -11.02
CA ALA A 103 9.80 3.38 -10.84
C ALA A 103 8.50 4.20 -10.78
N PRO A 104 7.37 3.70 -11.27
CA PRO A 104 6.07 4.30 -10.97
C PRO A 104 5.86 4.34 -9.46
N CYS A 105 5.43 5.49 -8.93
CA CYS A 105 5.34 5.69 -7.50
C CYS A 105 4.11 6.51 -7.09
N GLY A 106 3.65 6.31 -5.85
CA GLY A 106 2.58 7.08 -5.24
C GLY A 106 2.78 7.23 -3.74
N TYR A 107 2.09 8.24 -3.20
CA TYR A 107 2.13 8.57 -1.78
C TYR A 107 0.97 7.91 -1.06
N GLU A 108 1.25 7.19 0.00
CA GLU A 108 0.21 6.64 0.87
C GLU A 108 -0.41 7.77 1.72
N ASN A 109 -1.75 7.82 1.83
CA ASN A 109 -2.41 8.80 2.68
C ASN A 109 -2.09 8.55 4.16
N ASN A 110 -1.90 9.63 4.91
CA ASN A 110 -1.68 9.57 6.34
C ASN A 110 -2.98 9.76 7.15
N PRO A 111 -3.06 9.25 8.40
CA PRO A 111 -4.16 9.56 9.30
C PRO A 111 -4.32 11.07 9.47
N GLY A 112 -5.55 11.58 9.35
CA GLY A 112 -5.86 13.02 9.42
C GLY A 112 -5.89 13.72 8.07
N ALA A 113 -5.52 13.07 6.98
CA ALA A 113 -5.71 13.62 5.63
C ALA A 113 -7.16 13.40 5.16
N SER A 114 -7.92 14.47 5.02
CA SER A 114 -9.27 14.40 4.48
C SER A 114 -9.27 14.12 2.97
N GLN A 115 -10.37 13.58 2.45
CA GLN A 115 -10.60 13.43 1.01
C GLN A 115 -10.30 14.73 0.25
N PHE A 116 -10.77 15.88 0.76
CA PHE A 116 -10.49 17.18 0.18
C PHE A 116 -9.00 17.50 0.12
N SER A 117 -8.24 17.17 1.17
CA SER A 117 -6.79 17.37 1.21
C SER A 117 -6.07 16.47 0.21
N LEU A 118 -6.47 15.20 0.11
CA LEU A 118 -5.90 14.24 -0.83
C LEU A 118 -6.14 14.68 -2.28
N ALA A 119 -7.37 15.07 -2.63
CA ALA A 119 -7.70 15.59 -3.95
C ALA A 119 -6.84 16.82 -4.30
N ASN A 120 -6.85 17.85 -3.47
CA ASN A 120 -6.22 19.14 -3.81
C ASN A 120 -4.68 19.15 -3.68
N LEU A 121 -4.11 18.36 -2.78
CA LEU A 121 -2.68 18.43 -2.46
C LEU A 121 -1.84 17.31 -3.09
N LEU A 122 -2.46 16.23 -3.54
CA LEU A 122 -1.81 15.13 -4.22
C LEU A 122 -2.38 14.93 -5.63
N LEU A 123 -3.62 14.50 -5.75
CA LEU A 123 -4.22 14.03 -7.00
C LEU A 123 -4.34 15.13 -8.07
N ASP A 124 -4.88 16.32 -7.73
CA ASP A 124 -4.97 17.48 -8.64
C ASP A 124 -3.59 18.04 -9.04
N ARG A 125 -2.53 17.60 -8.37
CA ARG A 125 -1.13 17.95 -8.69
C ARG A 125 -0.44 16.90 -9.54
N GLY A 126 -1.13 15.82 -9.87
CA GLY A 126 -0.64 14.77 -10.74
C GLY A 126 0.18 13.71 -10.02
N HIS A 127 0.10 13.63 -8.68
CA HIS A 127 0.67 12.52 -7.93
C HIS A 127 -0.29 11.35 -7.87
N ASP A 128 0.22 10.13 -7.85
CA ASP A 128 -0.58 8.97 -7.54
C ASP A 128 -0.76 8.83 -6.02
N LEU A 129 -1.92 8.30 -5.64
CA LEU A 129 -2.29 7.98 -4.26
C LEU A 129 -2.26 6.46 -4.05
N VAL A 130 -1.56 6.01 -3.03
CA VAL A 130 -1.78 4.69 -2.42
C VAL A 130 -2.81 4.88 -1.33
N LEU A 131 -4.00 4.34 -1.55
CA LEU A 131 -5.15 4.62 -0.68
C LEU A 131 -5.21 3.61 0.47
N ASP A 132 -4.79 4.04 1.66
CA ASP A 132 -4.99 3.28 2.90
C ASP A 132 -6.38 3.53 3.45
N THR A 133 -7.16 2.44 3.55
CA THR A 133 -8.56 2.46 3.99
C THR A 133 -8.71 2.78 5.48
N ALA A 134 -7.76 2.35 6.32
CA ALA A 134 -7.77 2.67 7.75
C ALA A 134 -7.51 4.16 7.99
N HIS A 135 -6.49 4.71 7.33
CA HIS A 135 -6.16 6.12 7.44
C HIS A 135 -7.30 7.02 6.92
N LEU A 136 -8.00 6.59 5.85
CA LEU A 136 -9.19 7.30 5.37
C LEU A 136 -10.33 7.20 6.40
N PHE A 137 -10.58 6.02 6.99
CA PHE A 137 -11.60 5.80 8.01
C PHE A 137 -11.35 6.66 9.27
N MET A 138 -10.09 6.75 9.71
CA MET A 138 -9.69 7.60 10.84
C MET A 138 -9.88 9.09 10.58
N SER A 139 -9.95 9.49 9.30
CA SER A 139 -9.97 10.90 8.88
C SER A 139 -11.34 11.39 8.41
N GLU A 140 -12.22 10.48 7.95
CA GLU A 140 -13.46 10.81 7.26
C GLU A 140 -14.70 10.23 7.96
N PRO A 141 -15.56 11.07 8.56
CA PRO A 141 -16.81 10.61 9.16
C PRO A 141 -17.75 9.93 8.18
N ALA A 142 -17.72 10.32 6.89
CA ALA A 142 -18.47 9.72 5.80
C ALA A 142 -17.61 8.76 4.97
N TYR A 143 -16.86 7.89 5.63
CA TYR A 143 -15.81 7.05 5.07
C TYR A 143 -16.15 6.38 3.72
N LEU A 144 -17.29 5.65 3.64
CA LEU A 144 -17.66 4.95 2.40
C LEU A 144 -18.00 5.89 1.24
N GLU A 145 -18.58 7.06 1.54
CA GLU A 145 -18.84 8.09 0.54
C GLU A 145 -17.53 8.68 0.02
N SER A 146 -16.60 8.98 0.93
CA SER A 146 -15.27 9.50 0.59
C SER A 146 -14.46 8.48 -0.21
N LEU A 147 -14.48 7.21 0.18
CA LEU A 147 -13.84 6.11 -0.55
C LEU A 147 -14.39 6.01 -1.97
N THR A 148 -15.74 5.94 -2.11
CA THR A 148 -16.39 5.85 -3.42
C THR A 148 -16.05 7.04 -4.30
N THR A 149 -16.04 8.27 -3.75
CA THR A 149 -15.74 9.49 -4.49
C THR A 149 -14.28 9.49 -4.99
N LEU A 150 -13.32 9.12 -4.12
CA LEU A 150 -11.91 9.04 -4.53
C LEU A 150 -11.70 8.04 -5.66
N LEU A 151 -12.28 6.85 -5.55
CA LEU A 151 -12.15 5.82 -6.59
C LEU A 151 -12.86 6.20 -7.89
N TRP A 152 -14.01 6.88 -7.81
CA TRP A 152 -14.75 7.32 -8.98
C TRP A 152 -14.06 8.46 -9.73
N ASP A 153 -13.58 9.48 -9.00
CA ASP A 153 -13.02 10.69 -9.59
C ASP A 153 -11.54 10.53 -9.97
N TYR A 154 -10.79 9.67 -9.24
CA TYR A 154 -9.33 9.55 -9.36
C TYR A 154 -8.83 8.11 -9.48
N GLY A 155 -9.67 7.15 -9.83
CA GLY A 155 -9.31 5.73 -9.90
C GLY A 155 -8.04 5.44 -10.71
N ASP A 156 -7.82 6.14 -11.81
CA ASP A 156 -6.63 6.01 -12.66
C ASP A 156 -5.32 6.46 -11.95
N GLN A 157 -5.42 7.25 -10.87
CA GLN A 157 -4.30 7.71 -10.04
C GLN A 157 -4.22 6.96 -8.70
N ILE A 158 -5.03 5.90 -8.51
CA ILE A 158 -5.01 5.04 -7.32
C ILE A 158 -4.69 3.60 -7.75
N PRO A 159 -3.42 3.25 -7.96
CA PRO A 159 -3.05 1.91 -8.44
C PRO A 159 -3.02 0.85 -7.34
N VAL A 160 -2.92 1.27 -6.07
CA VAL A 160 -2.80 0.40 -4.90
C VAL A 160 -3.73 0.88 -3.79
N VAL A 161 -4.44 -0.06 -3.18
CA VAL A 161 -5.24 0.15 -1.96
C VAL A 161 -4.69 -0.74 -0.86
N HIS A 162 -4.42 -0.17 0.32
CA HIS A 162 -4.17 -0.91 1.55
C HIS A 162 -5.50 -1.17 2.25
N PHE A 163 -5.79 -2.45 2.49
CA PHE A 163 -7.04 -2.87 3.10
C PHE A 163 -6.77 -3.59 4.43
N THR A 164 -7.17 -2.94 5.51
CA THR A 164 -7.03 -3.42 6.87
C THR A 164 -8.23 -3.00 7.69
N ASP A 165 -8.36 -3.51 8.91
CA ASP A 165 -9.36 -3.02 9.87
C ASP A 165 -8.74 -1.96 10.79
N SER A 166 -9.59 -1.12 11.37
CA SER A 166 -9.16 0.02 12.18
C SER A 166 -10.28 0.49 13.11
N THR A 167 -9.90 1.02 14.26
CA THR A 167 -10.73 1.96 15.03
C THR A 167 -10.36 3.39 14.61
N VAL A 168 -11.03 4.40 15.19
CA VAL A 168 -10.65 5.81 14.98
C VAL A 168 -9.29 6.19 15.60
N LEU A 169 -8.66 5.29 16.37
CA LEU A 169 -7.41 5.55 17.12
C LEU A 169 -6.31 4.56 16.82
N GLU A 170 -6.60 3.43 16.18
CA GLU A 170 -5.65 2.33 15.96
C GLU A 170 -5.92 1.68 14.61
N ASP A 171 -4.89 1.54 13.78
CA ASP A 171 -4.89 0.91 12.46
C ASP A 171 -4.21 -0.46 12.47
N GLY A 172 -4.17 -1.13 11.31
CA GLY A 172 -3.47 -2.40 11.15
C GLY A 172 -4.06 -3.58 11.91
N LEU A 173 -5.35 -3.49 12.28
CA LEU A 173 -6.05 -4.51 13.04
C LEU A 173 -6.43 -5.72 12.17
N ALA A 174 -6.55 -6.90 12.80
CA ALA A 174 -7.14 -8.05 12.15
C ALA A 174 -8.61 -7.78 11.76
N PHE A 175 -9.07 -8.40 10.69
CA PHE A 175 -10.44 -8.19 10.20
C PHE A 175 -11.48 -8.61 11.24
N GLY A 176 -12.26 -7.66 11.72
CA GLY A 176 -13.30 -7.80 12.73
C GLY A 176 -12.89 -7.33 14.13
N ASP A 177 -11.66 -6.85 14.31
CA ASP A 177 -11.18 -6.27 15.58
C ASP A 177 -11.34 -4.74 15.63
N GLY A 178 -11.68 -4.11 14.49
CA GLY A 178 -11.94 -2.68 14.35
C GLY A 178 -13.42 -2.36 14.06
N ASP A 179 -13.63 -1.16 13.54
CA ASP A 179 -14.94 -0.55 13.31
C ASP A 179 -15.22 -0.31 11.80
N ILE A 180 -14.27 -0.63 10.91
CA ILE A 180 -14.46 -0.45 9.46
C ILE A 180 -15.57 -1.39 8.96
N PRO A 181 -16.53 -0.90 8.17
CA PRO A 181 -17.55 -1.76 7.54
C PRO A 181 -16.95 -2.57 6.38
N LEU A 182 -16.09 -3.56 6.72
CA LEU A 182 -15.20 -4.27 5.79
C LEU A 182 -15.91 -4.87 4.58
N GLU A 183 -17.05 -5.58 4.76
CA GLU A 183 -17.83 -6.15 3.66
C GLU A 183 -18.28 -5.06 2.68
N ARG A 184 -18.82 -3.96 3.18
CA ARG A 184 -19.22 -2.82 2.33
C ARG A 184 -18.04 -2.11 1.68
N THR A 185 -16.89 -2.10 2.35
CA THR A 185 -15.64 -1.60 1.76
C THR A 185 -15.21 -2.49 0.60
N ALA A 186 -15.27 -3.82 0.76
CA ALA A 186 -14.99 -4.78 -0.31
C ALA A 186 -15.96 -4.61 -1.50
N ASP A 187 -17.25 -4.39 -1.25
CA ASP A 187 -18.26 -4.11 -2.30
C ASP A 187 -17.89 -2.84 -3.11
N VAL A 188 -17.45 -1.78 -2.42
CA VAL A 188 -17.04 -0.52 -3.09
C VAL A 188 -15.78 -0.75 -3.92
N LEU A 189 -14.80 -1.49 -3.38
CA LEU A 189 -13.57 -1.81 -4.10
C LEU A 189 -13.87 -2.66 -5.34
N ASP A 190 -14.71 -3.68 -5.23
CA ASP A 190 -15.07 -4.53 -6.38
C ASP A 190 -15.79 -3.76 -7.47
N ALA A 191 -16.67 -2.84 -7.10
CA ALA A 191 -17.45 -2.04 -8.04
C ALA A 191 -16.63 -0.94 -8.75
N HIS A 192 -15.57 -0.40 -8.14
CA HIS A 192 -14.93 0.84 -8.59
C HIS A 192 -13.40 0.76 -8.70
N PHE A 193 -12.78 -0.39 -8.38
CA PHE A 193 -11.33 -0.53 -8.36
C PHE A 193 -10.87 -1.84 -9.01
N ASP A 194 -9.93 -1.76 -9.94
CA ASP A 194 -9.36 -2.91 -10.67
C ASP A 194 -7.85 -3.13 -10.38
N GLY A 195 -7.26 -2.32 -9.50
CA GLY A 195 -5.86 -2.36 -9.13
C GLY A 195 -5.49 -3.42 -8.09
N ALA A 196 -4.40 -3.19 -7.39
CA ALA A 196 -3.87 -4.06 -6.33
C ALA A 196 -4.47 -3.72 -4.97
N VAL A 197 -5.07 -4.71 -4.29
CA VAL A 197 -5.54 -4.59 -2.90
C VAL A 197 -4.58 -5.35 -1.99
N VAL A 198 -3.77 -4.62 -1.25
CA VAL A 198 -2.82 -5.17 -0.28
C VAL A 198 -3.53 -5.42 1.04
N LEU A 199 -3.54 -6.66 1.51
CA LEU A 199 -4.09 -7.01 2.82
C LEU A 199 -3.06 -6.66 3.91
N GLU A 200 -3.23 -5.46 4.49
CA GLU A 200 -2.29 -4.89 5.45
C GLU A 200 -2.64 -5.26 6.89
N VAL A 201 -2.68 -6.55 7.14
CA VAL A 201 -2.85 -7.14 8.47
C VAL A 201 -1.59 -7.92 8.85
N MET A 202 -1.48 -8.31 10.11
CA MET A 202 -0.35 -9.14 10.55
C MET A 202 -0.26 -10.43 9.73
N PRO A 203 0.96 -10.96 9.48
CA PRO A 203 1.14 -12.15 8.64
C PRO A 203 0.26 -13.35 9.01
N ASP A 204 0.02 -13.56 10.29
CA ASP A 204 -0.81 -14.67 10.78
C ASP A 204 -2.30 -14.49 10.45
N ASP A 205 -2.76 -13.26 10.23
CA ASP A 205 -4.16 -12.91 9.95
C ASP A 205 -4.44 -12.83 8.44
N GLN A 206 -3.41 -12.76 7.59
CA GLN A 206 -3.58 -12.56 6.13
C GLN A 206 -4.37 -13.66 5.44
N ALA A 207 -4.24 -14.91 5.87
CA ALA A 207 -4.99 -16.02 5.29
C ALA A 207 -6.50 -15.88 5.56
N ASP A 208 -6.88 -15.49 6.78
CA ASP A 208 -8.27 -15.24 7.15
C ASP A 208 -8.83 -14.01 6.44
N ALA A 209 -8.09 -12.92 6.40
CA ALA A 209 -8.47 -11.70 5.69
C ALA A 209 -8.74 -12.00 4.20
N ARG A 210 -7.81 -12.72 3.53
CA ARG A 210 -7.97 -13.13 2.14
C ARG A 210 -9.23 -13.98 1.92
N ARG A 211 -9.47 -14.98 2.78
CA ARG A 211 -10.65 -15.83 2.71
C ARG A 211 -11.92 -15.00 2.82
N ARG A 212 -12.02 -14.08 3.80
CA ARG A 212 -13.19 -13.24 4.00
C ARG A 212 -13.47 -12.33 2.80
N VAL A 213 -12.43 -11.68 2.23
CA VAL A 213 -12.63 -10.86 1.03
C VAL A 213 -13.19 -11.68 -0.11
N LEU A 214 -12.65 -12.88 -0.37
CA LEU A 214 -13.16 -13.75 -1.42
C LEU A 214 -14.61 -14.20 -1.16
N GLU A 215 -14.97 -14.48 0.11
CA GLU A 215 -16.34 -14.83 0.48
C GLU A 215 -17.35 -13.68 0.31
N TRP A 216 -16.91 -12.43 0.46
CA TRP A 216 -17.77 -11.25 0.24
C TRP A 216 -17.99 -10.94 -1.25
N LEU A 217 -17.09 -11.38 -2.12
CA LEU A 217 -17.14 -11.13 -3.56
C LEU A 217 -17.82 -12.24 -4.36
N ASP A 218 -18.14 -13.38 -3.74
CA ASP A 218 -18.88 -14.51 -4.35
C ASP A 218 -20.41 -14.29 -4.29
#